data_0cbb5395b29c380683ec85e750e441e3
#
_entry.id   0cbb5395b29c380683ec85e750e441e3
#
_cell.length_a   1.000
_cell.length_b   1.000
_cell.length_c   1.000
_cell.angle_alpha   90.00
_cell.angle_beta   90.00
_cell.angle_gamma   90.00
#
_symmetry.space_group_name_H-M   'P 1'
#
loop_
_entity.id
_entity.type
_entity.pdbx_description
1 polymer ?
#
loop_
_entity_poly.entity_id
_entity_poly.type
_entity_poly.pdbx_seq_one_letter_code
_entity_poly.pdbx_strand_id
1 'polypeptide(L)'
;KDGAVYFSGLYENGLLKGVAPKDFCCWRYWGKSSTACFLGGIRLRGADPASFRVLNYAYAMDKTAVYTTSGRIPDVELAAFQVLDNGQNDSGAPQGYAKDSRQVYFHNGDGKVKIIKGAEVSSFRSLGDTYFARDEKRIYAYGKQLSKAELTSWELLGHWYSRDAKRVYYLNREIKGADRDSFT
;
A
#
# COMPACT_ATOMS: atom_id res chain seq x y z
N LYS A 1 -20.72 -1.31 26.55
CA LYS A 1 -21.47 -1.60 27.77
C LYS A 1 -20.58 -1.52 29.02
N ASP A 2 -19.33 -1.90 28.98
CA ASP A 2 -18.42 -2.07 30.12
C ASP A 2 -17.22 -1.09 30.10
N GLY A 3 -17.27 -0.05 29.31
CA GLY A 3 -16.16 0.90 29.21
C GLY A 3 -14.89 0.32 28.59
N ALA A 4 -15.02 -0.67 27.73
CA ALA A 4 -13.91 -1.36 27.08
C ALA A 4 -13.87 -1.08 25.57
N VAL A 5 -12.68 -1.09 24.97
CA VAL A 5 -12.48 -0.98 23.52
C VAL A 5 -12.27 -2.38 22.95
N TYR A 6 -13.17 -2.76 22.05
CA TYR A 6 -13.03 -3.99 21.28
C TYR A 6 -12.59 -3.67 19.85
N PHE A 7 -11.79 -4.53 19.27
CA PHE A 7 -11.41 -4.45 17.87
C PHE A 7 -11.85 -5.68 17.10
N SER A 8 -12.14 -5.47 15.80
CA SER A 8 -12.27 -6.53 14.83
C SER A 8 -11.14 -6.34 13.82
N GLY A 9 -10.16 -7.20 13.86
CA GLY A 9 -8.94 -7.10 13.03
C GLY A 9 -8.97 -8.05 11.84
N LEU A 10 -7.95 -7.96 11.02
CA LEU A 10 -7.76 -8.84 9.85
C LEU A 10 -7.56 -10.30 10.24
N TYR A 11 -7.04 -10.57 11.44
CA TYR A 11 -6.64 -11.91 11.88
C TYR A 11 -7.30 -12.32 13.20
N GLU A 12 -7.68 -11.37 14.04
CA GLU A 12 -8.22 -11.60 15.38
C GLU A 12 -9.26 -10.55 15.74
N ASN A 13 -10.14 -10.92 16.64
CA ASN A 13 -11.05 -10.01 17.35
C ASN A 13 -10.72 -10.04 18.83
N GLY A 14 -10.84 -8.94 19.53
CA GLY A 14 -10.54 -8.95 20.94
C GLY A 14 -10.64 -7.61 21.66
N LEU A 15 -10.24 -7.65 22.92
CA LEU A 15 -10.23 -6.51 23.82
C LEU A 15 -8.88 -5.80 23.79
N LEU A 16 -8.87 -4.48 23.56
CA LEU A 16 -7.70 -3.64 23.78
C LEU A 16 -7.54 -3.34 25.28
N LYS A 17 -6.70 -4.13 25.94
CA LYS A 17 -6.44 -3.98 27.38
C LYS A 17 -5.78 -2.62 27.69
N GLY A 18 -6.29 -1.94 28.72
CA GLY A 18 -5.70 -0.67 29.20
C GLY A 18 -5.99 0.53 28.32
N VAL A 19 -6.96 0.44 27.41
CA VAL A 19 -7.41 1.55 26.56
C VAL A 19 -8.80 1.99 26.98
N ALA A 20 -8.95 3.24 27.38
CA ALA A 20 -10.26 3.82 27.70
C ALA A 20 -10.99 4.25 26.40
N PRO A 21 -12.29 3.94 26.25
CA PRO A 21 -13.04 4.29 25.02
C PRO A 21 -13.00 5.77 24.67
N LYS A 22 -13.06 6.65 25.65
CA LYS A 22 -13.03 8.10 25.48
C LYS A 22 -11.69 8.64 24.91
N ASP A 23 -10.63 7.84 25.04
CA ASP A 23 -9.27 8.17 24.62
C ASP A 23 -8.85 7.45 23.32
N PHE A 24 -9.72 6.58 22.78
CA PHE A 24 -9.40 5.77 21.62
C PHE A 24 -10.07 6.30 20.36
N CYS A 25 -9.29 6.50 19.31
CA CYS A 25 -9.80 6.72 17.97
C CYS A 25 -9.22 5.70 17.00
N CYS A 26 -10.03 5.31 16.01
CA CYS A 26 -9.64 4.34 14.99
C CYS A 26 -10.03 4.81 13.60
N TRP A 27 -9.28 4.32 12.62
CA TRP A 27 -9.58 4.44 11.21
C TRP A 27 -9.20 3.12 10.52
N ARG A 28 -10.21 2.36 10.13
CA ARG A 28 -10.03 1.01 9.56
C ARG A 28 -9.21 0.12 10.50
N TYR A 29 -8.05 -0.35 10.05
CA TYR A 29 -7.16 -1.22 10.82
C TYR A 29 -6.27 -0.46 11.81
N TRP A 30 -6.17 0.84 11.68
CA TRP A 30 -5.33 1.70 12.51
C TRP A 30 -6.09 2.27 13.68
N GLY A 31 -5.44 2.34 14.82
CA GLY A 31 -6.01 2.95 16.02
C GLY A 31 -4.96 3.61 16.88
N LYS A 32 -5.37 4.57 17.67
CA LYS A 32 -4.51 5.18 18.70
C LYS A 32 -5.29 5.61 19.92
N SER A 33 -4.58 5.64 21.05
CA SER A 33 -4.95 6.32 22.27
C SER A 33 -3.89 7.39 22.61
N SER A 34 -4.03 8.08 23.73
CA SER A 34 -3.00 9.01 24.22
C SER A 34 -1.66 8.32 24.50
N THR A 35 -1.65 7.02 24.73
CA THR A 35 -0.46 6.25 25.19
C THR A 35 0.02 5.17 24.25
N ALA A 36 -0.72 4.85 23.20
CA ALA A 36 -0.37 3.74 22.30
C ALA A 36 -1.00 3.87 20.91
N CYS A 37 -0.33 3.29 19.91
CA CYS A 37 -0.83 3.11 18.55
C CYS A 37 -1.05 1.62 18.29
N PHE A 38 -2.01 1.32 17.41
CA PHE A 38 -2.47 -0.04 17.15
C PHE A 38 -2.67 -0.28 15.66
N LEU A 39 -2.46 -1.51 15.26
CA LEU A 39 -2.80 -2.05 13.96
C LEU A 39 -3.57 -3.37 14.13
N GLY A 40 -4.82 -3.42 13.70
CA GLY A 40 -5.67 -4.61 13.83
C GLY A 40 -5.72 -5.17 15.24
N GLY A 41 -5.67 -4.30 16.26
CA GLY A 41 -5.63 -4.68 17.67
C GLY A 41 -4.23 -4.95 18.25
N ILE A 42 -3.22 -5.07 17.42
CA ILE A 42 -1.84 -5.29 17.86
C ILE A 42 -1.19 -3.93 18.16
N ARG A 43 -0.59 -3.82 19.35
CA ARG A 43 0.12 -2.60 19.76
C ARG A 43 1.40 -2.44 18.93
N LEU A 44 1.54 -1.27 18.30
CA LEU A 44 2.75 -0.88 17.57
C LEU A 44 3.84 -0.45 18.57
N ARG A 45 4.84 -1.30 18.76
CA ARG A 45 5.94 -1.02 19.70
C ARG A 45 6.78 0.17 19.20
N GLY A 46 7.00 1.14 20.10
CA GLY A 46 7.82 2.32 19.83
C GLY A 46 7.15 3.38 18.95
N ALA A 47 5.89 3.21 18.57
CA ALA A 47 5.14 4.25 17.90
C ALA A 47 4.81 5.39 18.87
N ASP A 48 4.94 6.63 18.39
CA ASP A 48 4.63 7.84 19.15
C ASP A 48 3.20 8.30 18.89
N PRO A 49 2.27 8.12 19.87
CA PRO A 49 0.87 8.48 19.66
C PRO A 49 0.63 9.95 19.37
N ALA A 50 1.49 10.83 19.90
CA ALA A 50 1.34 12.27 19.74
C ALA A 50 1.50 12.73 18.29
N SER A 51 2.41 12.10 17.55
CA SER A 51 2.67 12.39 16.13
C SER A 51 2.10 11.37 15.16
N PHE A 52 1.46 10.31 15.67
CA PHE A 52 0.92 9.24 14.82
C PHE A 52 -0.23 9.72 13.95
N ARG A 53 -0.10 9.49 12.65
CA ARG A 53 -1.14 9.77 11.65
C ARG A 53 -1.26 8.65 10.65
N VAL A 54 -2.48 8.34 10.27
CA VAL A 54 -2.79 7.40 9.18
C VAL A 54 -2.69 8.15 7.86
N LEU A 55 -2.01 7.56 6.88
CA LEU A 55 -1.82 8.15 5.55
C LEU A 55 -2.86 7.61 4.56
N ASN A 56 -3.06 6.30 4.54
CA ASN A 56 -4.08 5.59 3.77
C ASN A 56 -4.34 4.21 4.40
N TYR A 57 -5.02 3.30 3.69
CA TYR A 57 -5.33 1.96 4.20
C TYR A 57 -4.08 1.11 4.51
N ALA A 58 -3.00 1.27 3.72
CA ALA A 58 -1.78 0.46 3.83
C ALA A 58 -0.72 1.07 4.74
N TYR A 59 -0.72 2.40 4.93
CA TYR A 59 0.39 3.12 5.55
C TYR A 59 -0.07 4.09 6.64
N ALA A 60 0.69 4.10 7.72
CA ALA A 60 0.64 5.13 8.76
C ALA A 60 2.05 5.57 9.10
N MET A 61 2.21 6.71 9.75
CA MET A 61 3.52 7.20 10.20
C MET A 61 3.44 7.98 11.49
N ASP A 62 4.58 8.08 12.16
CA ASP A 62 4.84 9.05 13.21
C ASP A 62 6.15 9.82 12.92
N LYS A 63 6.63 10.59 13.86
CA LYS A 63 7.90 11.33 13.71
C LYS A 63 9.15 10.44 13.60
N THR A 64 9.05 9.13 13.85
CA THR A 64 10.18 8.19 13.92
C THR A 64 10.16 7.11 12.85
N ALA A 65 9.00 6.79 12.28
CA ALA A 65 8.85 5.67 11.38
C ALA A 65 7.61 5.74 10.49
N VAL A 66 7.64 4.97 9.40
CA VAL A 66 6.47 4.56 8.63
C VAL A 66 6.11 3.12 8.98
N TYR A 67 4.82 2.87 9.10
CA TYR A 67 4.24 1.58 9.47
C TYR A 67 3.33 1.05 8.35
N THR A 68 3.33 -0.27 8.22
CA THR A 68 2.38 -1.03 7.39
C THR A 68 1.81 -2.20 8.20
N THR A 69 0.97 -3.02 7.60
CA THR A 69 0.46 -4.24 8.24
C THR A 69 1.56 -5.26 8.57
N SER A 70 2.77 -5.09 8.03
CA SER A 70 3.96 -5.89 8.38
C SER A 70 4.80 -5.27 9.51
N GLY A 71 4.39 -4.12 10.02
CA GLY A 71 5.16 -3.37 11.00
C GLY A 71 5.94 -2.20 10.40
N ARG A 72 7.06 -1.86 11.00
CA ARG A 72 7.88 -0.70 10.63
C ARG A 72 8.66 -0.95 9.35
N ILE A 73 8.66 0.04 8.44
CA ILE A 73 9.52 0.03 7.25
C ILE A 73 10.90 0.57 7.65
N PRO A 74 12.00 -0.16 7.38
CA PRO A 74 13.34 0.34 7.65
C PRO A 74 13.76 1.42 6.64
N ASP A 75 14.69 2.27 7.05
CA ASP A 75 15.46 3.20 6.21
C ASP A 75 14.63 4.15 5.33
N VAL A 76 13.45 4.57 5.81
CA VAL A 76 12.58 5.52 5.11
C VAL A 76 13.02 6.95 5.39
N GLU A 77 13.07 7.77 4.34
CA GLU A 77 13.21 9.21 4.50
C GLU A 77 11.85 9.85 4.81
N LEU A 78 11.58 10.03 6.10
CA LEU A 78 10.26 10.44 6.61
C LEU A 78 9.77 11.78 6.05
N ALA A 79 10.67 12.75 5.87
CA ALA A 79 10.31 14.08 5.39
C ALA A 79 9.80 14.10 3.95
N ALA A 80 10.23 13.13 3.14
CA ALA A 80 9.85 13.00 1.74
C ALA A 80 8.84 11.87 1.47
N PHE A 81 8.42 11.15 2.53
CA PHE A 81 7.52 10.01 2.36
C PHE A 81 6.11 10.43 1.94
N GLN A 82 5.63 9.84 0.87
CA GLN A 82 4.28 10.06 0.35
C GLN A 82 3.65 8.76 -0.15
N VAL A 83 2.35 8.59 0.10
CA VAL A 83 1.53 7.53 -0.50
C VAL A 83 1.03 7.97 -1.87
N LEU A 84 0.90 7.03 -2.81
CA LEU A 84 0.61 7.32 -4.21
C LEU A 84 -0.79 6.87 -4.67
N ASP A 85 -1.53 6.18 -3.81
CA ASP A 85 -2.88 5.65 -4.05
C ASP A 85 -3.67 5.60 -2.73
N ASN A 86 -4.87 5.01 -2.76
CA ASN A 86 -5.71 4.90 -1.57
C ASN A 86 -5.25 3.82 -0.56
N GLY A 87 -4.30 2.96 -0.95
CA GLY A 87 -3.70 1.94 -0.09
C GLY A 87 -4.55 0.69 0.14
N GLN A 88 -5.51 0.39 -0.72
CA GLN A 88 -6.34 -0.82 -0.64
C GLN A 88 -6.49 -1.50 -1.99
N ASN A 89 -6.70 -2.82 -1.97
CA ASN A 89 -7.09 -3.59 -3.14
C ASN A 89 -8.63 -3.69 -3.25
N ASP A 90 -9.11 -4.38 -4.28
CA ASP A 90 -10.55 -4.53 -4.57
C ASP A 90 -11.34 -5.25 -3.47
N SER A 91 -10.68 -6.05 -2.64
CA SER A 91 -11.28 -6.67 -1.45
C SER A 91 -11.22 -5.79 -0.19
N GLY A 92 -10.66 -4.58 -0.30
CA GLY A 92 -10.46 -3.67 0.82
C GLY A 92 -9.26 -3.99 1.70
N ALA A 93 -8.42 -4.95 1.31
CA ALA A 93 -7.21 -5.27 2.07
C ALA A 93 -6.10 -4.23 1.81
N PRO A 94 -5.25 -3.94 2.81
CA PRO A 94 -4.16 -2.98 2.69
C PRO A 94 -3.19 -3.34 1.56
N GLN A 95 -3.09 -2.51 0.53
CA GLN A 95 -2.19 -2.68 -0.59
C GLN A 95 -1.96 -1.33 -1.28
N GLY A 96 -0.74 -1.00 -1.66
CA GLY A 96 -0.53 0.24 -2.41
C GLY A 96 0.92 0.63 -2.58
N TYR A 97 1.10 1.66 -3.39
CA TYR A 97 2.38 2.27 -3.68
C TYR A 97 2.66 3.48 -2.78
N ALA A 98 3.92 3.63 -2.43
CA ALA A 98 4.45 4.81 -1.75
C ALA A 98 5.86 5.09 -2.25
N LYS A 99 6.39 6.28 -1.98
CA LYS A 99 7.79 6.63 -2.26
C LYS A 99 8.34 7.61 -1.22
N ASP A 100 9.65 7.66 -1.11
CA ASP A 100 10.38 8.78 -0.53
C ASP A 100 11.30 9.42 -1.58
N SER A 101 12.31 10.18 -1.22
CA SER A 101 13.23 10.79 -2.20
C SER A 101 14.21 9.79 -2.82
N ARG A 102 14.37 8.60 -2.25
CA ARG A 102 15.40 7.61 -2.62
C ARG A 102 14.85 6.36 -3.27
N GLN A 103 13.62 5.96 -2.92
CA GLN A 103 13.08 4.65 -3.35
C GLN A 103 11.56 4.62 -3.39
N VAL A 104 11.06 3.64 -4.15
CA VAL A 104 9.63 3.35 -4.29
C VAL A 104 9.32 2.07 -3.54
N TYR A 105 8.19 2.09 -2.83
CA TYR A 105 7.69 0.99 -2.01
C TYR A 105 6.39 0.45 -2.58
N PHE A 106 6.18 -0.85 -2.46
CA PHE A 106 4.91 -1.50 -2.71
C PHE A 106 4.56 -2.44 -1.56
N HIS A 107 3.42 -2.19 -0.94
CA HIS A 107 2.79 -3.10 0.01
C HIS A 107 1.83 -4.01 -0.75
N ASN A 108 1.96 -5.33 -0.65
CA ASN A 108 1.21 -6.27 -1.46
C ASN A 108 0.05 -6.97 -0.74
N GLY A 109 -0.30 -6.51 0.45
CA GLY A 109 -1.41 -7.05 1.24
C GLY A 109 -1.08 -8.30 2.07
N ASP A 110 -0.03 -9.05 1.74
CA ASP A 110 0.42 -10.25 2.48
C ASP A 110 1.43 -9.95 3.60
N GLY A 111 1.52 -8.69 3.94
CA GLY A 111 2.33 -8.25 5.06
C GLY A 111 3.72 -7.73 4.71
N LYS A 112 4.24 -7.90 3.51
CA LYS A 112 5.60 -7.46 3.16
C LYS A 112 5.62 -6.23 2.26
N VAL A 113 6.44 -5.26 2.65
CA VAL A 113 6.78 -4.13 1.77
C VAL A 113 7.96 -4.52 0.89
N LYS A 114 7.82 -4.27 -0.40
CA LYS A 114 8.88 -4.46 -1.39
C LYS A 114 9.41 -3.11 -1.84
N ILE A 115 10.73 -2.98 -1.94
CA ILE A 115 11.37 -1.88 -2.63
C ILE A 115 11.38 -2.22 -4.12
N ILE A 116 10.87 -1.33 -4.95
CA ILE A 116 10.86 -1.49 -6.41
C ILE A 116 12.20 -1.05 -6.96
N LYS A 117 13.09 -2.02 -7.12
CA LYS A 117 14.46 -1.77 -7.60
C LYS A 117 14.45 -1.18 -9.01
N GLY A 118 15.25 -0.14 -9.21
CA GLY A 118 15.45 0.51 -10.50
C GLY A 118 14.29 1.42 -10.94
N ALA A 119 13.27 1.63 -10.11
CA ALA A 119 12.25 2.64 -10.37
C ALA A 119 12.86 4.05 -10.35
N GLU A 120 12.42 4.89 -11.28
CA GLU A 120 12.80 6.31 -11.32
C GLU A 120 11.88 7.09 -10.39
N VAL A 121 12.37 7.37 -9.18
CA VAL A 121 11.56 7.91 -8.08
C VAL A 121 10.91 9.24 -8.44
N SER A 122 11.62 10.14 -9.14
CA SER A 122 11.13 11.47 -9.49
C SER A 122 9.87 11.43 -10.35
N SER A 123 9.82 10.53 -11.32
CA SER A 123 8.71 10.39 -12.27
C SER A 123 7.72 9.28 -11.91
N PHE A 124 8.00 8.52 -10.85
CA PHE A 124 7.15 7.38 -10.46
C PHE A 124 5.78 7.85 -9.95
N ARG A 125 4.73 7.25 -10.51
CA ARG A 125 3.33 7.49 -10.10
C ARG A 125 2.50 6.22 -10.16
N SER A 126 1.55 6.07 -9.26
CA SER A 126 0.47 5.10 -9.37
C SER A 126 -0.52 5.54 -10.45
N LEU A 127 -1.20 4.59 -11.07
CA LEU A 127 -2.23 4.85 -12.09
C LEU A 127 -3.62 4.72 -11.46
N GLY A 128 -3.90 5.61 -10.51
CA GLY A 128 -5.13 5.59 -9.72
C GLY A 128 -5.14 4.44 -8.70
N ASP A 129 -6.34 3.99 -8.34
CA ASP A 129 -6.53 2.89 -7.38
C ASP A 129 -6.47 1.52 -8.07
N THR A 130 -5.54 1.38 -8.99
CA THR A 130 -5.27 0.15 -9.72
C THR A 130 -3.99 -0.52 -9.21
N TYR A 131 -3.73 -1.73 -9.69
CA TYR A 131 -2.49 -2.45 -9.39
C TYR A 131 -1.28 -1.93 -10.18
N PHE A 132 -1.50 -0.93 -11.06
CA PHE A 132 -0.49 -0.46 -12.00
C PHE A 132 0.14 0.85 -11.57
N ALA A 133 1.40 1.00 -11.94
CA ALA A 133 2.19 2.22 -11.79
C ALA A 133 3.13 2.37 -12.98
N ARG A 134 3.68 3.57 -13.15
CA ARG A 134 4.72 3.83 -14.16
C ARG A 134 5.71 4.88 -13.69
N ASP A 135 6.89 4.84 -14.26
CA ASP A 135 7.80 5.97 -14.37
C ASP A 135 7.97 6.39 -15.85
N GLU A 136 8.92 7.24 -16.16
CA GLU A 136 9.19 7.67 -17.55
C GLU A 136 9.75 6.55 -18.45
N LYS A 137 10.28 5.48 -17.85
CA LYS A 137 10.99 4.41 -18.57
C LYS A 137 10.28 3.07 -18.53
N ARG A 138 9.36 2.85 -17.56
CA ARG A 138 8.85 1.51 -17.26
C ARG A 138 7.40 1.51 -16.79
N ILE A 139 6.75 0.40 -17.04
CA ILE A 139 5.43 0.07 -16.46
C ILE A 139 5.65 -0.96 -15.35
N TYR A 140 4.85 -0.84 -14.31
CA TYR A 140 4.84 -1.75 -13.17
C TYR A 140 3.43 -2.25 -12.92
N ALA A 141 3.33 -3.52 -12.55
CA ALA A 141 2.08 -4.12 -12.10
C ALA A 141 2.34 -4.96 -10.86
N TYR A 142 1.53 -4.76 -9.83
CA TYR A 142 1.63 -5.50 -8.57
C TYR A 142 3.06 -5.45 -7.97
N GLY A 143 3.67 -4.26 -8.00
CA GLY A 143 5.01 -4.02 -7.48
C GLY A 143 6.15 -4.66 -8.28
N LYS A 144 5.91 -5.09 -9.53
CA LYS A 144 6.92 -5.68 -10.41
C LYS A 144 6.92 -4.97 -11.77
N GLN A 145 8.10 -4.81 -12.34
CA GLN A 145 8.23 -4.28 -13.68
C GLN A 145 7.62 -5.23 -14.73
N LEU A 146 6.86 -4.68 -15.67
CA LEU A 146 6.47 -5.34 -16.90
C LEU A 146 7.61 -5.23 -17.91
N SER A 147 8.61 -6.10 -17.83
CA SER A 147 9.87 -6.00 -18.58
C SER A 147 9.71 -6.08 -20.11
N LYS A 148 8.58 -6.62 -20.60
CA LYS A 148 8.28 -6.75 -22.02
C LYS A 148 7.32 -5.70 -22.56
N ALA A 149 6.76 -4.84 -21.70
CA ALA A 149 5.77 -3.86 -22.12
C ALA A 149 6.44 -2.74 -22.94
N GLU A 150 5.85 -2.43 -24.06
CA GLU A 150 6.22 -1.28 -24.90
C GLU A 150 5.56 -0.02 -24.35
N LEU A 151 6.33 0.81 -23.67
CA LEU A 151 5.85 1.98 -22.95
C LEU A 151 5.01 2.95 -23.81
N THR A 152 5.40 3.12 -25.08
CA THR A 152 4.77 4.07 -26.02
C THR A 152 3.37 3.65 -26.48
N SER A 153 3.10 2.36 -26.51
CA SER A 153 1.83 1.78 -26.95
C SER A 153 1.03 1.16 -25.82
N TRP A 154 1.58 1.22 -24.58
CA TRP A 154 0.93 0.58 -23.45
C TRP A 154 -0.30 1.35 -23.00
N GLU A 155 -1.39 0.64 -22.79
CA GLU A 155 -2.66 1.16 -22.27
C GLU A 155 -3.25 0.25 -21.19
N LEU A 156 -3.92 0.87 -20.23
CA LEU A 156 -4.65 0.20 -19.18
C LEU A 156 -6.08 -0.09 -19.68
N LEU A 157 -6.52 -1.35 -19.59
CA LEU A 157 -7.86 -1.77 -19.97
C LEU A 157 -8.83 -1.85 -18.79
N GLY A 158 -8.29 -1.94 -17.58
CA GLY A 158 -9.08 -2.02 -16.35
C GLY A 158 -8.20 -2.29 -15.13
N HIS A 159 -8.81 -2.68 -14.02
CA HIS A 159 -8.07 -2.87 -12.76
C HIS A 159 -6.92 -3.89 -12.86
N TRP A 160 -7.10 -4.94 -13.68
CA TRP A 160 -6.18 -6.07 -13.74
C TRP A 160 -5.54 -6.30 -15.10
N TYR A 161 -6.09 -5.70 -16.16
CA TYR A 161 -5.66 -5.95 -17.52
C TYR A 161 -5.04 -4.72 -18.16
N SER A 162 -4.01 -4.97 -18.94
CA SER A 162 -3.35 -3.96 -19.77
C SER A 162 -2.88 -4.59 -21.07
N ARG A 163 -2.60 -3.76 -22.08
CA ARG A 163 -2.02 -4.23 -23.34
C ARG A 163 -1.01 -3.22 -23.89
N ASP A 164 -0.16 -3.67 -24.78
CA ASP A 164 0.65 -2.84 -25.66
C ASP A 164 0.40 -3.22 -27.13
N ALA A 165 1.19 -2.71 -28.05
CA ALA A 165 1.03 -3.02 -29.48
C ALA A 165 1.16 -4.52 -29.84
N LYS A 166 1.73 -5.34 -28.95
CA LYS A 166 2.05 -6.75 -29.23
C LYS A 166 1.43 -7.76 -28.28
N ARG A 167 1.05 -7.33 -27.07
CA ARG A 167 0.74 -8.26 -25.97
C ARG A 167 -0.41 -7.76 -25.12
N VAL A 168 -1.11 -8.72 -24.52
CA VAL A 168 -2.08 -8.50 -23.46
C VAL A 168 -1.51 -9.04 -22.14
N TYR A 169 -1.78 -8.32 -21.06
CA TYR A 169 -1.27 -8.67 -19.73
C TYR A 169 -2.43 -8.77 -18.72
N TYR A 170 -2.35 -9.78 -17.86
CA TYR A 170 -3.06 -9.85 -16.60
C TYR A 170 -2.08 -9.52 -15.48
N LEU A 171 -2.25 -8.38 -14.83
CA LEU A 171 -1.29 -7.86 -13.87
C LEU A 171 0.15 -7.84 -14.46
N ASN A 172 1.06 -8.58 -13.85
CA ASN A 172 2.46 -8.67 -14.28
C ASN A 172 2.79 -9.87 -15.18
N ARG A 173 1.76 -10.53 -15.76
CA ARG A 173 1.92 -11.71 -16.59
C ARG A 173 1.35 -11.48 -17.98
N GLU A 174 2.10 -11.87 -19.01
CA GLU A 174 1.63 -11.91 -20.38
C GLU A 174 0.59 -13.04 -20.55
N ILE A 175 -0.55 -12.74 -21.17
CA ILE A 175 -1.54 -13.73 -21.58
C ILE A 175 -1.15 -14.25 -22.95
N LYS A 176 -0.49 -15.40 -22.97
CA LYS A 176 -0.02 -16.02 -24.23
C LYS A 176 -1.20 -16.42 -25.10
N GLY A 177 -1.13 -16.07 -26.38
CA GLY A 177 -2.15 -16.40 -27.37
C GLY A 177 -3.41 -15.54 -27.31
N ALA A 178 -3.46 -14.54 -26.44
CA ALA A 178 -4.55 -13.57 -26.50
C ALA A 178 -4.48 -12.77 -27.79
N ASP A 179 -5.62 -12.65 -28.46
CA ASP A 179 -5.74 -11.72 -29.58
C ASP A 179 -5.90 -10.30 -29.03
N ARG A 180 -4.89 -9.50 -29.29
CA ARG A 180 -4.79 -8.13 -28.77
C ARG A 180 -5.94 -7.24 -29.28
N ASP A 181 -6.39 -7.44 -30.51
CA ASP A 181 -7.34 -6.51 -31.15
C ASP A 181 -8.79 -6.77 -30.71
N SER A 182 -9.11 -8.01 -30.38
CA SER A 182 -10.42 -8.40 -29.86
C SER A 182 -10.52 -8.45 -28.34
N PHE A 183 -9.39 -8.26 -27.61
CA PHE A 183 -9.40 -8.30 -26.15
C PHE A 183 -9.94 -7.00 -25.57
N THR A 184 -11.06 -7.09 -24.88
CA THR A 184 -11.80 -5.97 -24.24
C THR A 184 -11.98 -6.17 -22.74
#